data_8a3da9fef527ae8d4d011ff2ae8583c2
#
_entry.id   8a3da9fef527ae8d4d011ff2ae8583c2
#
_cell.length_a   1.000
_cell.length_b   1.000
_cell.length_c   1.000
_cell.angle_alpha   90.00
_cell.angle_beta   90.00
_cell.angle_gamma   90.00
#
_symmetry.space_group_name_H-M   'P 1'
#
loop_
_entity.id
_entity.type
_entity.pdbx_description
1 polymer ?
#
loop_
_entity_poly.entity_id
_entity_poly.type
_entity_poly.pdbx_seq_one_letter_code
_entity_poly.pdbx_strand_id
1 'polypeptide(L)'
;PADAPLPEDRQIEIVRVDESLMMMTDEVPYENEWVEDPEALLDTISVVEPGQLGIYATRERLRYENGEEVWRSPEETWQASQANDGVLGYGSRAEIRTEIVDGQEIEYWRKITVYATAYSPCRSGGDRCLYGTATGIMPVQKGVVAVTPRWLSVPNGYGMWGQSVYIPGYGHGVIADVGGGIPGTPWIDL
;
A
#
# COMPACT_ATOMS: atom_id res chain seq x y z
N PRO A 1 29.54 -6.80 -50.78
CA PRO A 1 30.47 -7.80 -51.34
C PRO A 1 31.48 -7.12 -52.27
N ALA A 2 32.74 -7.58 -52.31
CA ALA A 2 33.83 -6.95 -53.06
C ALA A 2 33.58 -6.91 -54.56
N ASP A 3 32.63 -7.69 -55.07
CA ASP A 3 32.35 -7.85 -56.50
C ASP A 3 30.99 -7.21 -56.91
N ALA A 4 30.40 -6.33 -56.07
CA ALA A 4 29.21 -5.64 -56.46
C ALA A 4 29.50 -4.63 -57.58
N PRO A 5 28.67 -4.52 -58.66
CA PRO A 5 28.83 -3.51 -59.69
C PRO A 5 28.72 -2.12 -59.09
N LEU A 6 29.50 -1.17 -59.62
CA LEU A 6 29.37 0.23 -59.22
C LEU A 6 27.98 0.76 -59.56
N PRO A 7 27.40 1.63 -58.72
CA PRO A 7 26.13 2.29 -58.98
C PRO A 7 26.17 3.06 -60.33
N GLU A 8 25.04 3.20 -61.00
CA GLU A 8 24.95 3.86 -62.32
C GLU A 8 25.40 5.34 -62.28
N ASP A 9 25.24 5.99 -61.12
CA ASP A 9 25.65 7.36 -60.85
C ASP A 9 27.16 7.50 -60.55
N ARG A 10 27.85 6.36 -60.44
CA ARG A 10 29.30 6.26 -60.08
C ARG A 10 29.64 6.92 -58.73
N GLN A 11 28.64 7.10 -57.84
CA GLN A 11 28.87 7.61 -56.49
C GLN A 11 29.02 6.43 -55.52
N ILE A 12 29.93 6.56 -54.57
CA ILE A 12 30.15 5.61 -53.49
C ILE A 12 29.95 6.39 -52.21
N GLU A 13 28.95 5.97 -51.41
CA GLU A 13 28.76 6.48 -50.07
C GLU A 13 29.56 5.62 -49.08
N ILE A 14 30.39 6.28 -48.27
CA ILE A 14 31.15 5.64 -47.21
C ILE A 14 30.46 5.90 -45.89
N VAL A 15 29.92 4.84 -45.29
CA VAL A 15 29.32 4.89 -43.98
C VAL A 15 30.34 4.39 -42.95
N ARG A 16 30.66 5.25 -41.97
CA ARG A 16 31.47 4.82 -40.83
C ARG A 16 30.57 4.05 -39.86
N VAL A 17 30.94 2.81 -39.59
CA VAL A 17 30.21 1.95 -38.66
C VAL A 17 31.06 1.75 -37.41
N ASP A 18 30.46 2.08 -36.24
CA ASP A 18 31.02 1.81 -34.92
C ASP A 18 30.03 0.96 -34.12
N GLU A 19 30.54 0.03 -33.32
CA GLU A 19 29.76 -0.78 -32.42
C GLU A 19 30.25 -0.55 -30.98
N SER A 20 29.30 -0.44 -30.04
CA SER A 20 29.60 -0.34 -28.63
C SER A 20 28.69 -1.25 -27.79
N LEU A 21 29.11 -1.53 -26.57
CA LEU A 21 28.32 -2.25 -25.58
C LEU A 21 27.88 -1.28 -24.49
N MET A 22 26.60 -1.36 -24.12
CA MET A 22 26.03 -0.60 -23.04
C MET A 22 25.50 -1.56 -21.98
N MET A 23 25.68 -1.20 -20.71
CA MET A 23 25.11 -1.91 -19.57
C MET A 23 23.96 -1.09 -19.03
N MET A 24 22.81 -1.74 -18.90
CA MET A 24 21.63 -1.22 -18.20
C MET A 24 21.34 -2.07 -16.96
N THR A 25 20.78 -1.46 -15.95
CA THR A 25 20.39 -2.15 -14.72
C THR A 25 18.97 -1.78 -14.35
N ASP A 26 18.18 -2.79 -14.00
CA ASP A 26 16.84 -2.67 -13.49
C ASP A 26 16.79 -3.20 -12.06
N GLU A 27 16.14 -2.45 -11.17
CA GLU A 27 15.96 -2.85 -9.78
C GLU A 27 14.86 -3.89 -9.65
N VAL A 28 15.11 -4.92 -8.84
CA VAL A 28 14.14 -5.92 -8.42
C VAL A 28 13.70 -5.59 -7.00
N PRO A 29 12.42 -5.26 -6.79
CA PRO A 29 11.93 -4.97 -5.44
C PRO A 29 12.02 -6.20 -4.54
N TYR A 30 12.19 -5.96 -3.25
CA TYR A 30 12.05 -6.95 -2.19
C TYR A 30 10.68 -6.82 -1.52
N GLU A 31 10.28 -7.86 -0.82
CA GLU A 31 9.09 -7.85 0.03
C GLU A 31 9.48 -7.69 1.50
N ASN A 32 8.52 -7.30 2.35
CA ASN A 32 8.74 -7.22 3.78
C ASN A 32 7.90 -8.29 4.48
N GLU A 33 8.55 -9.07 5.31
CA GLU A 33 7.88 -9.91 6.29
C GLU A 33 7.52 -9.09 7.54
N TRP A 34 6.42 -9.47 8.21
CA TRP A 34 5.95 -8.78 9.41
C TRP A 34 6.06 -9.70 10.60
N VAL A 35 6.72 -9.22 11.66
CA VAL A 35 6.85 -9.94 12.92
C VAL A 35 6.25 -9.11 14.06
N GLU A 36 5.59 -9.78 14.98
CA GLU A 36 5.03 -9.13 16.17
C GLU A 36 6.14 -8.78 17.15
N ASP A 37 6.07 -7.54 17.68
CA ASP A 37 6.91 -7.07 18.78
C ASP A 37 6.01 -6.73 19.99
N PRO A 38 5.86 -7.66 20.96
CA PRO A 38 5.01 -7.45 22.13
C PRO A 38 5.56 -6.41 23.12
N GLU A 39 6.81 -6.01 22.99
CA GLU A 39 7.42 -4.99 23.83
C GLU A 39 7.26 -3.58 23.25
N ALA A 40 7.07 -3.47 21.95
CA ALA A 40 6.81 -2.20 21.30
C ALA A 40 5.34 -1.77 21.44
N LEU A 41 5.13 -0.46 21.59
CA LEU A 41 3.78 0.11 21.69
C LEU A 41 2.96 -0.16 20.42
N LEU A 42 1.67 -0.36 20.59
CA LEU A 42 0.71 -0.51 19.50
C LEU A 42 0.87 0.63 18.48
N ASP A 43 0.72 0.30 17.20
CA ASP A 43 0.91 1.21 16.06
C ASP A 43 2.38 1.69 15.84
N THR A 44 3.36 1.13 16.55
CA THR A 44 4.77 1.36 16.27
C THR A 44 5.25 0.38 15.20
N ILE A 45 5.98 0.89 14.22
CA ILE A 45 6.65 0.06 13.21
C ILE A 45 8.15 0.28 13.35
N SER A 46 8.91 -0.81 13.39
CA SER A 46 10.36 -0.81 13.43
C SER A 46 10.93 -1.64 12.29
N VAL A 47 12.12 -1.29 11.82
CA VAL A 47 12.87 -2.12 10.88
C VAL A 47 13.71 -3.08 11.70
N VAL A 48 13.38 -4.37 11.67
CA VAL A 48 14.14 -5.44 12.33
C VAL A 48 15.32 -5.85 11.47
N GLU A 49 15.06 -6.11 10.20
CA GLU A 49 16.07 -6.37 9.18
C GLU A 49 15.75 -5.54 7.93
N PRO A 50 16.70 -4.71 7.44
CA PRO A 50 16.47 -3.95 6.23
C PRO A 50 16.51 -4.86 5.01
N GLY A 51 15.51 -4.73 4.12
CA GLY A 51 15.52 -5.39 2.83
C GLY A 51 16.57 -4.81 1.89
N GLN A 52 16.94 -5.57 0.87
CA GLN A 52 17.89 -5.16 -0.16
C GLN A 52 17.32 -5.40 -1.55
N LEU A 53 17.38 -4.38 -2.40
CA LEU A 53 17.00 -4.51 -3.80
C LEU A 53 17.91 -5.49 -4.54
N GLY A 54 17.31 -6.31 -5.36
CA GLY A 54 18.01 -7.09 -6.37
C GLY A 54 18.31 -6.24 -7.61
N ILE A 55 19.15 -6.75 -8.50
CA ILE A 55 19.50 -6.08 -9.74
C ILE A 55 19.49 -7.11 -10.88
N TYR A 56 18.76 -6.80 -11.94
CA TYR A 56 18.95 -7.38 -13.25
C TYR A 56 19.87 -6.46 -14.06
N ALA A 57 20.87 -7.07 -14.73
CA ALA A 57 21.74 -6.36 -15.64
C ALA A 57 21.48 -6.84 -17.07
N THR A 58 21.34 -5.91 -17.99
CA THR A 58 21.18 -6.18 -19.41
C THR A 58 22.35 -5.56 -20.17
N ARG A 59 23.05 -6.38 -20.95
CA ARG A 59 24.06 -5.92 -21.90
C ARG A 59 23.41 -5.73 -23.25
N GLU A 60 23.52 -4.54 -23.79
CA GLU A 60 23.01 -4.18 -25.12
C GLU A 60 24.16 -3.89 -26.07
N ARG A 61 24.01 -4.34 -27.30
CA ARG A 61 24.88 -3.93 -28.41
C ARG A 61 24.23 -2.78 -29.17
N LEU A 62 24.96 -1.73 -29.36
CA LEU A 62 24.55 -0.54 -30.10
C LEU A 62 25.41 -0.44 -31.36
N ARG A 63 24.77 -0.09 -32.47
CA ARG A 63 25.44 0.21 -33.76
C ARG A 63 25.17 1.64 -34.13
N TYR A 64 26.26 2.31 -34.48
CA TYR A 64 26.25 3.69 -34.95
C TYR A 64 26.68 3.73 -36.40
N GLU A 65 26.02 4.55 -37.20
CA GLU A 65 26.41 4.87 -38.56
C GLU A 65 26.62 6.38 -38.68
N ASN A 66 27.81 6.79 -39.07
CA ASN A 66 28.25 8.19 -39.13
C ASN A 66 28.03 8.96 -37.77
N GLY A 67 28.07 8.24 -36.64
CA GLY A 67 27.89 8.80 -35.30
C GLY A 67 26.46 8.83 -34.83
N GLU A 68 25.48 8.40 -35.60
CA GLU A 68 24.08 8.25 -35.20
C GLU A 68 23.77 6.80 -34.84
N GLU A 69 23.05 6.58 -33.73
CA GLU A 69 22.58 5.26 -33.32
C GLU A 69 21.51 4.77 -34.32
N VAL A 70 21.77 3.69 -35.03
CA VAL A 70 20.86 3.12 -36.03
C VAL A 70 20.26 1.79 -35.58
N TRP A 71 20.84 1.16 -34.58
CA TRP A 71 20.36 -0.12 -34.09
C TRP A 71 20.83 -0.40 -32.68
N ARG A 72 19.93 -1.06 -31.91
CA ARG A 72 20.15 -1.51 -30.55
C ARG A 72 19.47 -2.86 -30.33
N SER A 73 20.16 -3.77 -29.66
CA SER A 73 19.60 -5.08 -29.29
C SER A 73 20.19 -5.58 -28.00
N PRO A 74 19.35 -6.13 -27.10
CA PRO A 74 19.85 -6.84 -25.93
C PRO A 74 20.60 -8.11 -26.40
N GLU A 75 21.76 -8.33 -25.82
CA GLU A 75 22.57 -9.54 -26.06
C GLU A 75 22.37 -10.57 -24.93
N GLU A 76 22.35 -10.08 -23.70
CA GLU A 76 22.31 -10.92 -22.53
C GLU A 76 21.65 -10.16 -21.37
N THR A 77 20.80 -10.86 -20.64
CA THR A 77 20.21 -10.37 -19.39
C THR A 77 20.47 -11.41 -18.31
N TRP A 78 20.95 -10.96 -17.16
CA TRP A 78 21.21 -11.84 -16.02
C TRP A 78 20.88 -11.16 -14.70
N GLN A 79 20.65 -11.93 -13.69
CA GLN A 79 20.50 -11.44 -12.33
C GLN A 79 21.89 -11.15 -11.74
N ALA A 80 22.21 -9.87 -11.58
CA ALA A 80 23.50 -9.44 -11.03
C ALA A 80 23.52 -9.52 -9.51
N SER A 81 22.37 -9.26 -8.85
CA SER A 81 22.16 -9.53 -7.43
C SER A 81 20.73 -9.98 -7.17
N GLN A 82 20.55 -10.85 -6.18
CA GLN A 82 19.24 -11.27 -5.71
C GLN A 82 18.70 -10.22 -4.74
N ALA A 83 17.38 -9.98 -4.79
CA ALA A 83 16.69 -9.24 -3.73
C ALA A 83 16.69 -10.06 -2.44
N ASN A 84 16.87 -9.37 -1.32
CA ASN A 84 16.71 -9.98 0.01
C ASN A 84 15.54 -9.26 0.70
N ASP A 85 14.58 -10.04 1.19
CA ASP A 85 13.43 -9.50 1.87
C ASP A 85 13.81 -8.85 3.20
N GLY A 86 13.06 -7.81 3.57
CA GLY A 86 13.20 -7.14 4.85
C GLY A 86 12.27 -7.73 5.90
N VAL A 87 12.54 -7.44 7.17
CA VAL A 87 11.67 -7.77 8.29
C VAL A 87 11.26 -6.51 9.01
N LEU A 88 9.95 -6.28 9.08
CA LEU A 88 9.33 -5.17 9.82
C LEU A 88 8.68 -5.70 11.09
N GLY A 89 8.99 -5.08 12.23
CA GLY A 89 8.32 -5.32 13.49
C GLY A 89 7.09 -4.43 13.63
N TYR A 90 5.96 -4.99 14.08
CA TYR A 90 4.81 -4.21 14.49
C TYR A 90 4.56 -4.36 15.99
N GLY A 91 4.41 -3.23 16.69
CA GLY A 91 4.12 -3.19 18.11
C GLY A 91 2.70 -3.66 18.41
N SER A 92 2.56 -4.53 19.41
CA SER A 92 1.27 -5.05 19.85
C SER A 92 0.94 -4.70 21.31
N ARG A 93 1.84 -4.07 22.05
CA ARG A 93 1.63 -3.69 23.44
C ARG A 93 0.65 -2.52 23.55
N ALA A 94 -0.54 -2.79 24.07
CA ALA A 94 -1.52 -1.75 24.42
C ALA A 94 -1.15 -1.12 25.76
N GLU A 95 -1.15 0.22 25.81
CA GLU A 95 -0.98 0.99 27.04
C GLU A 95 -2.24 1.79 27.31
N ILE A 96 -2.82 1.63 28.50
CA ILE A 96 -4.00 2.40 28.90
C ILE A 96 -3.55 3.81 29.30
N ARG A 97 -4.17 4.79 28.67
CA ARG A 97 -3.97 6.22 28.89
C ARG A 97 -5.29 6.87 29.29
N THR A 98 -5.20 7.97 29.99
CA THR A 98 -6.35 8.75 30.44
C THR A 98 -6.28 10.15 29.89
N GLU A 99 -7.39 10.66 29.39
CA GLU A 99 -7.52 12.04 28.89
C GLU A 99 -8.90 12.60 29.29
N ILE A 100 -8.97 13.89 29.58
CA ILE A 100 -10.25 14.57 29.79
C ILE A 100 -10.77 15.04 28.44
N VAL A 101 -11.90 14.47 28.00
CA VAL A 101 -12.57 14.81 26.76
C VAL A 101 -14.03 15.16 27.07
N ASP A 102 -14.51 16.30 26.57
CA ASP A 102 -15.85 16.83 26.83
C ASP A 102 -16.19 16.93 28.35
N GLY A 103 -15.19 17.16 29.19
CA GLY A 103 -15.29 17.26 30.63
C GLY A 103 -15.43 15.90 31.35
N GLN A 104 -15.24 14.80 30.69
CA GLN A 104 -15.22 13.43 31.21
C GLN A 104 -13.83 12.84 31.13
N GLU A 105 -13.46 12.05 32.13
CA GLU A 105 -12.23 11.26 32.12
C GLU A 105 -12.46 10.00 31.30
N ILE A 106 -11.68 9.87 30.20
CA ILE A 106 -11.78 8.77 29.25
C ILE A 106 -10.49 7.96 29.30
N GLU A 107 -10.61 6.69 29.66
CA GLU A 107 -9.53 5.71 29.50
C GLU A 107 -9.55 5.15 28.09
N TYR A 108 -8.37 5.12 27.44
CA TYR A 108 -8.24 4.58 26.08
C TYR A 108 -6.87 3.93 25.88
N TRP A 109 -6.83 2.97 25.00
CA TRP A 109 -5.57 2.30 24.59
C TRP A 109 -5.15 2.70 23.16
N ARG A 110 -6.06 3.30 22.39
CA ARG A 110 -5.79 3.77 21.03
C ARG A 110 -6.57 5.03 20.72
N LYS A 111 -5.92 6.00 20.10
CA LYS A 111 -6.53 7.24 19.60
C LYS A 111 -6.29 7.35 18.12
N ILE A 112 -7.37 7.50 17.35
CA ILE A 112 -7.29 7.59 15.88
C ILE A 112 -8.11 8.77 15.38
N THR A 113 -7.64 9.39 14.32
CA THR A 113 -8.39 10.44 13.62
C THR A 113 -9.16 9.81 12.47
N VAL A 114 -10.46 10.10 12.42
CA VAL A 114 -11.38 9.54 11.43
C VAL A 114 -12.24 10.61 10.79
N TYR A 115 -12.73 10.35 9.59
CA TYR A 115 -13.83 11.09 8.99
C TYR A 115 -15.14 10.47 9.49
N ALA A 116 -16.01 11.28 10.07
CA ALA A 116 -17.29 10.82 10.60
C ALA A 116 -18.45 11.30 9.73
N THR A 117 -19.37 10.41 9.43
CA THR A 117 -20.66 10.69 8.81
C THR A 117 -21.78 10.24 9.74
N ALA A 118 -23.02 10.46 9.36
CA ALA A 118 -24.19 10.04 10.13
C ALA A 118 -25.16 9.30 9.22
N TYR A 119 -25.74 8.22 9.75
CA TYR A 119 -26.73 7.43 9.03
C TYR A 119 -28.01 7.22 9.87
N SER A 120 -29.04 6.75 9.24
CA SER A 120 -30.27 6.37 9.92
C SER A 120 -30.91 5.17 9.24
N PRO A 121 -31.79 4.42 9.92
CA PRO A 121 -32.44 3.25 9.34
C PRO A 121 -33.13 3.49 8.01
N CYS A 122 -33.61 4.71 7.77
CA CYS A 122 -34.39 5.06 6.57
C CYS A 122 -33.61 5.86 5.52
N ARG A 123 -32.30 6.09 5.74
CA ARG A 123 -31.43 6.85 4.80
C ARG A 123 -30.13 6.15 4.46
N SER A 124 -29.98 4.90 4.86
CA SER A 124 -28.73 4.13 4.66
C SER A 124 -28.67 3.39 3.32
N GLY A 125 -29.50 3.74 2.38
CA GLY A 125 -29.58 3.18 1.03
C GLY A 125 -30.74 2.22 0.82
N GLY A 126 -31.45 2.41 -0.28
CA GLY A 126 -32.60 1.61 -0.68
C GLY A 126 -33.96 2.20 -0.27
N ASP A 127 -35.03 1.58 -0.75
CA ASP A 127 -36.41 2.05 -0.59
C ASP A 127 -37.06 1.62 0.74
N ARG A 128 -36.30 0.97 1.62
CA ARG A 128 -36.79 0.43 2.88
C ARG A 128 -35.93 0.87 4.06
N CYS A 129 -36.60 1.12 5.21
CA CYS A 129 -35.88 1.32 6.45
C CYS A 129 -35.26 0.00 6.94
N LEU A 130 -33.95 0.03 7.18
CA LEU A 130 -33.18 -1.11 7.69
C LEU A 130 -32.87 -0.84 9.17
N TYR A 131 -33.55 -1.56 10.05
CA TYR A 131 -33.37 -1.38 11.50
C TYR A 131 -32.34 -2.31 12.13
N GLY A 132 -31.86 -3.31 11.39
CA GLY A 132 -30.82 -4.23 11.85
C GLY A 132 -29.43 -3.76 11.43
N THR A 133 -28.48 -3.95 12.32
CA THR A 133 -27.05 -3.78 11.99
C THR A 133 -26.51 -5.01 11.23
N ALA A 134 -25.40 -4.86 10.54
CA ALA A 134 -24.74 -5.98 9.83
C ALA A 134 -24.31 -7.11 10.77
N THR A 135 -24.03 -6.81 12.03
CA THR A 135 -23.69 -7.84 13.04
C THR A 135 -24.92 -8.60 13.55
N GLY A 136 -26.10 -8.01 13.44
CA GLY A 136 -27.31 -8.54 14.07
C GLY A 136 -27.34 -8.49 15.61
N ILE A 137 -26.31 -7.92 16.24
CA ILE A 137 -26.17 -7.89 17.69
C ILE A 137 -27.15 -6.88 18.32
N MET A 138 -27.36 -5.75 17.64
CA MET A 138 -28.28 -4.69 18.12
C MET A 138 -28.93 -3.98 16.93
N PRO A 139 -30.07 -3.33 17.14
CA PRO A 139 -30.68 -2.51 16.10
C PRO A 139 -29.88 -1.22 15.87
N VAL A 140 -30.06 -0.60 14.71
CA VAL A 140 -29.53 0.73 14.42
C VAL A 140 -30.17 1.74 15.36
N GLN A 141 -29.37 2.33 16.20
CA GLN A 141 -29.78 3.33 17.20
C GLN A 141 -28.62 4.23 17.58
N LYS A 142 -28.86 5.32 18.27
CA LYS A 142 -27.79 6.18 18.76
C LYS A 142 -26.81 5.37 19.62
N GLY A 143 -25.53 5.56 19.36
CA GLY A 143 -24.44 4.81 20.00
C GLY A 143 -23.98 3.57 19.24
N VAL A 144 -24.65 3.20 18.16
CA VAL A 144 -24.10 2.22 17.19
C VAL A 144 -23.19 2.95 16.23
N VAL A 145 -22.00 2.39 16.02
CA VAL A 145 -20.99 2.92 15.12
C VAL A 145 -20.73 1.91 14.01
N ALA A 146 -20.90 2.35 12.77
CA ALA A 146 -20.49 1.56 11.60
C ALA A 146 -19.06 1.90 11.19
N VAL A 147 -18.32 0.86 10.76
CA VAL A 147 -16.94 0.97 10.28
C VAL A 147 -16.78 0.21 8.97
N THR A 148 -15.70 0.47 8.24
CA THR A 148 -15.40 -0.32 7.04
C THR A 148 -15.01 -1.75 7.41
N PRO A 149 -15.33 -2.76 6.59
CA PRO A 149 -14.93 -4.15 6.84
C PRO A 149 -13.42 -4.31 7.04
N ARG A 150 -12.62 -3.46 6.42
CA ARG A 150 -11.17 -3.46 6.55
C ARG A 150 -10.67 -3.25 7.99
N TRP A 151 -11.41 -2.51 8.81
CA TRP A 151 -11.08 -2.29 10.22
C TRP A 151 -11.37 -3.51 11.10
N LEU A 152 -12.16 -4.45 10.59
CA LEU A 152 -12.52 -5.68 11.29
C LEU A 152 -11.50 -6.80 11.03
N SER A 153 -10.70 -6.65 9.98
CA SER A 153 -9.69 -7.62 9.53
C SER A 153 -8.27 -7.12 9.78
N VAL A 154 -7.99 -6.56 10.95
CA VAL A 154 -6.60 -6.25 11.31
C VAL A 154 -5.82 -7.55 11.54
N PRO A 155 -4.56 -7.64 11.05
CA PRO A 155 -3.73 -8.84 11.16
C PRO A 155 -3.58 -9.38 12.58
N ASN A 156 -3.81 -8.55 13.59
CA ASN A 156 -3.61 -8.85 15.01
C ASN A 156 -4.83 -9.47 15.70
N GLY A 157 -5.87 -9.87 14.95
CA GLY A 157 -7.02 -10.58 15.52
C GLY A 157 -7.92 -9.73 16.43
N TYR A 158 -7.66 -8.45 16.57
CA TYR A 158 -8.55 -7.52 17.26
C TYR A 158 -9.72 -7.16 16.34
N GLY A 159 -10.62 -8.11 16.14
CA GLY A 159 -11.91 -7.80 15.55
C GLY A 159 -12.53 -6.66 16.33
N MET A 160 -12.79 -5.52 15.69
CA MET A 160 -13.31 -4.34 16.39
C MET A 160 -14.80 -4.49 16.78
N TRP A 161 -15.40 -5.65 16.49
CA TRP A 161 -16.80 -5.92 16.86
C TRP A 161 -17.02 -5.87 18.36
N GLY A 162 -18.02 -5.06 18.77
CA GLY A 162 -18.40 -4.91 20.17
C GLY A 162 -17.45 -4.02 20.98
N GLN A 163 -16.41 -3.45 20.36
CA GLN A 163 -15.53 -2.52 21.07
C GLN A 163 -16.24 -1.20 21.34
N SER A 164 -16.05 -0.71 22.57
CA SER A 164 -16.50 0.61 22.97
C SER A 164 -15.55 1.67 22.42
N VAL A 165 -16.11 2.76 21.93
CA VAL A 165 -15.38 3.95 21.47
C VAL A 165 -15.95 5.19 22.12
N TYR A 166 -15.13 6.18 22.34
CA TYR A 166 -15.57 7.52 22.71
C TYR A 166 -15.27 8.48 21.54
N ILE A 167 -16.29 9.22 21.14
CA ILE A 167 -16.20 10.15 20.02
C ILE A 167 -16.49 11.55 20.57
N PRO A 168 -15.49 12.47 20.53
CA PRO A 168 -15.66 13.83 21.02
C PRO A 168 -16.88 14.54 20.42
N GLY A 169 -17.72 15.14 21.26
CA GLY A 169 -18.95 15.80 20.83
C GLY A 169 -20.14 14.89 20.54
N TYR A 170 -19.93 13.56 20.43
CA TYR A 170 -21.01 12.57 20.25
C TYR A 170 -21.25 11.70 21.49
N GLY A 171 -20.16 11.27 22.15
CA GLY A 171 -20.16 10.44 23.33
C GLY A 171 -19.75 9.00 23.09
N HIS A 172 -20.22 8.11 23.97
CA HIS A 172 -19.92 6.67 23.88
C HIS A 172 -20.68 5.99 22.74
N GLY A 173 -19.99 5.09 22.07
CA GLY A 173 -20.53 4.23 21.01
C GLY A 173 -19.95 2.83 21.09
N VAL A 174 -20.57 1.90 20.35
CA VAL A 174 -20.14 0.51 20.19
C VAL A 174 -20.04 0.20 18.71
N ILE A 175 -18.92 -0.36 18.29
CA ILE A 175 -18.73 -0.80 16.90
C ILE A 175 -19.57 -2.06 16.69
N ALA A 176 -20.69 -1.90 15.98
CA ALA A 176 -21.65 -2.98 15.78
C ALA A 176 -22.28 -2.98 14.37
N ASP A 177 -21.79 -2.16 13.46
CA ASP A 177 -22.31 -2.10 12.10
C ASP A 177 -21.19 -1.92 11.06
N VAL A 178 -21.51 -2.14 9.79
CA VAL A 178 -20.60 -2.04 8.66
C VAL A 178 -21.14 -1.10 7.61
N GLY A 179 -20.27 -0.24 7.11
CA GLY A 179 -20.56 0.63 5.98
C GLY A 179 -19.49 0.58 4.90
N GLY A 180 -19.84 1.08 3.72
CA GLY A 180 -18.93 1.10 2.57
C GLY A 180 -17.71 2.01 2.74
N GLY A 181 -17.87 3.05 3.56
CA GLY A 181 -16.81 4.01 3.85
C GLY A 181 -16.40 4.89 2.68
N ILE A 182 -15.30 5.60 2.88
CA ILE A 182 -14.65 6.41 1.84
C ILE A 182 -13.31 5.74 1.53
N PRO A 183 -13.04 5.37 0.26
CA PRO A 183 -11.80 4.71 -0.12
C PRO A 183 -10.56 5.51 0.35
N GLY A 184 -9.60 4.80 0.98
CA GLY A 184 -8.35 5.39 1.44
C GLY A 184 -8.45 6.28 2.69
N THR A 185 -9.64 6.46 3.26
CA THR A 185 -9.87 7.34 4.43
C THR A 185 -10.32 6.51 5.64
N PRO A 186 -9.70 6.68 6.82
CA PRO A 186 -10.27 6.17 8.06
C PRO A 186 -11.65 6.79 8.29
N TRP A 187 -12.68 5.96 8.39
CA TRP A 187 -14.07 6.43 8.37
C TRP A 187 -14.95 5.67 9.35
N ILE A 188 -15.87 6.40 9.97
CA ILE A 188 -16.94 5.86 10.79
C ILE A 188 -18.28 6.50 10.40
N ASP A 189 -19.38 5.81 10.67
CA ASP A 189 -20.75 6.32 10.52
C ASP A 189 -21.50 6.21 11.84
N LEU A 190 -22.18 7.31 12.24
CA LEU A 190 -22.75 7.53 13.57
C LEU A 190 -24.27 7.58 13.57
#